data_b44d332e82f2c81c28236371e5296046
#
_entry.id   b44d332e82f2c81c28236371e5296046
#
_cell.length_a   1.000
_cell.length_b   1.000
_cell.length_c   1.000
_cell.angle_alpha   90.00
_cell.angle_beta   90.00
_cell.angle_gamma   90.00
#
_symmetry.space_group_name_H-M   'P 1'
#
loop_
_entity.id
_entity.type
_entity.pdbx_description
1 polymer ?
#
loop_
_entity_poly.entity_id
_entity_poly.type
_entity_poly.pdbx_seq_one_letter_code
_entity_poly.pdbx_strand_id
1 'polypeptide(L)'
;MYTLDKARQIFPETKTADAVPAITARYKLLSAEDQLALIWFAYLEMGQSITIAAPGAARMALAQPTLDEIVAMSFDEQTKVMCDLAAKIESPISTLYAYWSVNVKLGFWYELGELMRQGKVAPIPQGYKLSANASSVLDAVKKVEQGQQITLLRNFVVDMGFDPNLDDDKVMSEPIVAPTPIEQREQIFIPGVLNETILSYMQLLNANDFDQLIDLFLEDGALQPPFQRPIVGRDAILKFFKRDCQNLMLMPQGGFGEPAEGGFNQIKVTGKVQTPWFGREVGMNVAWRFLLDDNNKIYFVAIDLLASPAELLKLGAK
;
A
#
# COMPACT_ATOMS: atom_id res chain seq x y z
N MET A 1 -2.05 19.39 24.96
CA MET A 1 -2.73 18.25 24.32
C MET A 1 -2.35 18.26 22.84
N TYR A 2 -1.72 17.23 22.38
CA TYR A 2 -1.33 17.07 20.98
C TYR A 2 -2.57 16.67 20.19
N THR A 3 -2.76 17.22 19.01
CA THR A 3 -3.89 16.86 18.14
C THR A 3 -3.38 16.63 16.72
N LEU A 4 -4.04 15.74 15.99
CA LEU A 4 -3.72 15.48 14.58
C LEU A 4 -3.74 16.77 13.75
N ASP A 5 -4.63 17.72 14.09
CA ASP A 5 -4.71 19.00 13.40
C ASP A 5 -3.45 19.84 13.61
N LYS A 6 -2.81 19.79 14.79
CA LYS A 6 -1.52 20.45 15.02
C LYS A 6 -0.41 19.82 14.19
N ALA A 7 -0.35 18.46 14.12
CA ALA A 7 0.61 17.78 13.27
C ALA A 7 0.43 18.16 11.79
N ARG A 8 -0.80 18.26 11.31
CA ARG A 8 -1.13 18.71 9.95
C ARG A 8 -0.79 20.16 9.67
N GLN A 9 -0.77 21.04 10.68
CA GLN A 9 -0.29 22.41 10.53
C GLN A 9 1.22 22.46 10.33
N ILE A 10 1.96 21.59 11.02
CA ILE A 10 3.42 21.47 10.86
C ILE A 10 3.78 20.85 9.51
N PHE A 11 2.96 19.90 9.03
CA PHE A 11 3.15 19.21 7.74
C PHE A 11 2.00 19.54 6.76
N PRO A 12 1.96 20.73 6.17
CA PRO A 12 0.84 21.16 5.33
C PRO A 12 0.66 20.30 4.08
N GLU A 13 1.72 19.67 3.55
CA GLU A 13 1.66 18.82 2.37
C GLU A 13 0.83 17.54 2.61
N THR A 14 0.66 17.11 3.87
CA THR A 14 -0.18 15.96 4.19
C THR A 14 -1.66 16.18 3.86
N LYS A 15 -2.10 17.45 3.70
CA LYS A 15 -3.48 17.79 3.31
C LYS A 15 -3.83 17.34 1.90
N THR A 16 -2.85 17.20 1.01
CA THR A 16 -3.09 16.75 -0.39
C THR A 16 -3.49 15.29 -0.48
N ALA A 17 -3.30 14.52 0.59
CA ALA A 17 -3.66 13.09 0.65
C ALA A 17 -5.17 12.81 0.75
N ASP A 18 -6.01 13.83 0.96
CA ASP A 18 -7.45 13.62 1.18
C ASP A 18 -8.22 13.13 -0.07
N ALA A 19 -7.68 13.35 -1.26
CA ALA A 19 -8.31 12.89 -2.51
C ALA A 19 -8.38 11.35 -2.59
N VAL A 20 -7.31 10.65 -2.19
CA VAL A 20 -7.23 9.18 -2.31
C VAL A 20 -8.30 8.46 -1.49
N PRO A 21 -8.52 8.74 -0.20
CA PRO A 21 -9.60 8.12 0.57
C PRO A 21 -10.99 8.43 0.02
N ALA A 22 -11.25 9.65 -0.45
CA ALA A 22 -12.54 10.03 -1.00
C ALA A 22 -12.86 9.27 -2.30
N ILE A 23 -11.88 9.13 -3.20
CA ILE A 23 -12.02 8.37 -4.45
C ILE A 23 -12.18 6.88 -4.12
N THR A 24 -11.38 6.34 -3.19
CA THR A 24 -11.48 4.94 -2.74
C THR A 24 -12.88 4.63 -2.19
N ALA A 25 -13.43 5.49 -1.34
CA ALA A 25 -14.76 5.30 -0.79
C ALA A 25 -15.84 5.26 -1.88
N ARG A 26 -15.74 6.15 -2.88
CA ARG A 26 -16.67 6.17 -4.02
C ARG A 26 -16.56 4.91 -4.88
N TYR A 27 -15.34 4.40 -5.11
CA TYR A 27 -15.13 3.14 -5.81
C TYR A 27 -15.79 1.97 -5.09
N LYS A 28 -15.65 1.87 -3.78
CA LYS A 28 -16.24 0.78 -2.97
C LYS A 28 -17.78 0.76 -2.96
N LEU A 29 -18.42 1.88 -3.31
CA LEU A 29 -19.88 1.97 -3.45
C LEU A 29 -20.39 1.55 -4.84
N LEU A 30 -19.49 1.28 -5.80
CA LEU A 30 -19.87 0.80 -7.12
C LEU A 30 -20.31 -0.66 -7.06
N SER A 31 -21.15 -1.07 -8.02
CA SER A 31 -21.44 -2.49 -8.23
C SER A 31 -20.16 -3.26 -8.60
N ALA A 32 -20.15 -4.58 -8.37
CA ALA A 32 -19.01 -5.43 -8.75
C ALA A 32 -18.67 -5.30 -10.25
N GLU A 33 -19.67 -5.22 -11.11
CA GLU A 33 -19.52 -5.03 -12.55
C GLU A 33 -18.82 -3.70 -12.88
N ASP A 34 -19.28 -2.61 -12.25
CA ASP A 34 -18.67 -1.28 -12.42
C ASP A 34 -17.24 -1.22 -11.86
N GLN A 35 -16.98 -1.91 -10.74
CA GLN A 35 -15.64 -2.02 -10.17
C GLN A 35 -14.67 -2.71 -11.14
N LEU A 36 -15.08 -3.84 -11.72
CA LEU A 36 -14.30 -4.58 -12.71
C LEU A 36 -14.08 -3.77 -13.98
N ALA A 37 -15.15 -3.18 -14.52
CA ALA A 37 -15.06 -2.35 -15.70
C ALA A 37 -14.12 -1.15 -15.49
N LEU A 38 -14.20 -0.50 -14.31
CA LEU A 38 -13.33 0.63 -13.98
C LEU A 38 -11.86 0.21 -13.91
N ILE A 39 -11.54 -0.95 -13.31
CA ILE A 39 -10.16 -1.48 -13.29
C ILE A 39 -9.66 -1.71 -14.72
N TRP A 40 -10.47 -2.25 -15.60
CA TRP A 40 -10.12 -2.46 -17.01
C TRP A 40 -9.88 -1.13 -17.76
N PHE A 41 -10.77 -0.16 -17.60
CA PHE A 41 -10.58 1.17 -18.21
C PHE A 41 -9.37 1.90 -17.65
N ALA A 42 -9.12 1.77 -16.33
CA ALA A 42 -7.92 2.28 -15.71
C ALA A 42 -6.65 1.62 -16.27
N TYR A 43 -6.69 0.30 -16.48
CA TYR A 43 -5.60 -0.43 -17.15
C TYR A 43 -5.35 0.09 -18.57
N LEU A 44 -6.39 0.26 -19.39
CA LEU A 44 -6.24 0.76 -20.76
C LEU A 44 -5.64 2.17 -20.82
N GLU A 45 -6.04 3.04 -19.92
CA GLU A 45 -5.62 4.45 -19.93
C GLU A 45 -4.29 4.71 -19.23
N MET A 46 -4.02 3.98 -18.15
CA MET A 46 -2.86 4.21 -17.29
C MET A 46 -1.85 3.05 -17.34
N GLY A 47 -2.23 1.91 -17.88
CA GLY A 47 -1.41 0.69 -17.88
C GLY A 47 -0.02 0.90 -18.48
N GLN A 48 0.09 1.61 -19.57
CA GLN A 48 1.37 1.87 -20.24
C GLN A 48 2.32 2.77 -19.44
N SER A 49 1.77 3.62 -18.56
CA SER A 49 2.57 4.53 -17.73
C SER A 49 2.93 3.97 -16.36
N ILE A 50 2.18 2.97 -15.87
CA ILE A 50 2.31 2.46 -14.50
C ILE A 50 3.03 1.09 -14.45
N THR A 51 3.10 0.35 -15.54
CA THR A 51 3.06 -1.11 -15.49
C THR A 51 4.26 -1.88 -15.98
N ILE A 52 5.27 -1.30 -16.56
CA ILE A 52 6.49 -2.06 -16.94
C ILE A 52 7.20 -2.64 -15.70
N ALA A 53 6.90 -2.12 -14.51
CA ALA A 53 7.47 -2.60 -13.25
C ALA A 53 6.59 -3.63 -12.50
N ALA A 54 5.29 -3.71 -12.78
CA ALA A 54 4.34 -4.44 -11.94
C ALA A 54 4.53 -5.96 -11.90
N PRO A 55 4.71 -6.70 -13.03
CA PRO A 55 4.82 -8.16 -12.99
C PRO A 55 6.09 -8.68 -12.32
N GLY A 56 7.22 -7.97 -12.49
CA GLY A 56 8.47 -8.36 -11.82
C GLY A 56 8.50 -8.03 -10.33
N ALA A 57 7.62 -7.18 -9.91
CA ALA A 57 7.56 -6.60 -8.57
C ALA A 57 6.68 -7.39 -7.60
N ALA A 58 5.59 -7.93 -8.09
CA ALA A 58 4.78 -8.84 -7.33
C ALA A 58 5.46 -10.22 -7.43
N ARG A 59 5.54 -10.96 -6.34
CA ARG A 59 5.93 -12.38 -6.39
C ARG A 59 4.85 -13.15 -7.18
N MET A 60 4.77 -12.89 -8.49
CA MET A 60 3.74 -13.40 -9.38
C MET A 60 3.73 -14.92 -9.44
N ALA A 61 4.84 -15.57 -9.06
CA ALA A 61 4.89 -17.01 -8.84
C ALA A 61 3.79 -17.53 -7.90
N LEU A 62 3.27 -16.69 -6.98
CA LEU A 62 2.16 -17.06 -6.10
C LEU A 62 0.79 -17.01 -6.81
N ALA A 63 0.63 -16.11 -7.78
CA ALA A 63 -0.63 -15.94 -8.52
C ALA A 63 -0.63 -16.73 -9.86
N GLN A 64 0.54 -17.14 -10.35
CA GLN A 64 0.66 -17.80 -11.65
C GLN A 64 -0.21 -19.07 -11.79
N PRO A 65 -0.25 -19.98 -10.82
CA PRO A 65 -1.13 -21.15 -10.92
C PRO A 65 -2.60 -20.80 -11.09
N THR A 66 -3.05 -19.74 -10.39
CA THR A 66 -4.43 -19.25 -10.49
C THR A 66 -4.70 -18.59 -11.84
N LEU A 67 -3.74 -17.83 -12.38
CA LEU A 67 -3.85 -17.26 -13.73
C LEU A 67 -3.94 -18.37 -14.78
N ASP A 68 -3.12 -19.41 -14.67
CA ASP A 68 -3.14 -20.56 -15.59
C ASP A 68 -4.46 -21.32 -15.50
N GLU A 69 -5.00 -21.49 -14.29
CA GLU A 69 -6.32 -22.09 -14.05
C GLU A 69 -7.44 -21.26 -14.72
N ILE A 70 -7.43 -19.93 -14.54
CA ILE A 70 -8.42 -19.03 -15.17
C ILE A 70 -8.32 -19.10 -16.70
N VAL A 71 -7.12 -19.10 -17.26
CA VAL A 71 -6.93 -19.22 -18.73
C VAL A 71 -7.49 -20.52 -19.29
N ALA A 72 -7.49 -21.58 -18.51
CA ALA A 72 -8.03 -22.88 -18.92
C ALA A 72 -9.58 -22.96 -18.86
N MET A 73 -10.25 -22.01 -18.20
CA MET A 73 -11.70 -21.92 -18.09
C MET A 73 -12.36 -21.37 -19.37
N SER A 74 -13.65 -21.61 -19.52
CA SER A 74 -14.47 -20.90 -20.50
C SER A 74 -14.60 -19.42 -20.17
N PHE A 75 -14.95 -18.56 -21.13
CA PHE A 75 -15.13 -17.13 -20.91
C PHE A 75 -16.21 -16.79 -19.88
N ASP A 76 -17.26 -17.59 -19.81
CA ASP A 76 -18.32 -17.43 -18.83
C ASP A 76 -17.81 -17.72 -17.41
N GLU A 77 -17.04 -18.80 -17.24
CA GLU A 77 -16.40 -19.14 -15.95
C GLU A 77 -15.37 -18.09 -15.53
N GLN A 78 -14.54 -17.62 -16.46
CA GLN A 78 -13.58 -16.54 -16.21
C GLN A 78 -14.28 -15.27 -15.73
N THR A 79 -15.36 -14.88 -16.39
CA THR A 79 -16.17 -13.72 -16.02
C THR A 79 -16.76 -13.91 -14.62
N LYS A 80 -17.29 -15.12 -14.34
CA LYS A 80 -17.81 -15.43 -13.02
C LYS A 80 -16.73 -15.31 -11.93
N VAL A 81 -15.54 -15.84 -12.14
CA VAL A 81 -14.42 -15.73 -11.18
C VAL A 81 -14.10 -14.26 -10.89
N MET A 82 -13.99 -13.44 -11.94
CA MET A 82 -13.70 -12.01 -11.76
C MET A 82 -14.82 -11.29 -10.98
N CYS A 83 -16.08 -11.60 -11.27
CA CYS A 83 -17.22 -11.06 -10.53
C CYS A 83 -17.24 -11.54 -9.08
N ASP A 84 -16.96 -12.81 -8.83
CA ASP A 84 -16.89 -13.38 -7.48
C ASP A 84 -15.79 -12.69 -6.64
N LEU A 85 -14.65 -12.40 -7.23
CA LEU A 85 -13.57 -11.65 -6.59
C LEU A 85 -14.02 -10.22 -6.20
N ALA A 86 -14.62 -9.48 -7.11
CA ALA A 86 -15.08 -8.11 -6.86
C ALA A 86 -16.25 -8.07 -5.87
N ALA A 87 -17.16 -9.02 -5.94
CA ALA A 87 -18.33 -9.15 -5.07
C ALA A 87 -18.02 -9.85 -3.73
N LYS A 88 -16.79 -10.32 -3.53
CA LYS A 88 -16.35 -11.06 -2.33
C LYS A 88 -17.17 -12.33 -2.08
N ILE A 89 -17.56 -13.01 -3.15
CA ILE A 89 -18.32 -14.26 -3.07
C ILE A 89 -17.34 -15.40 -2.75
N GLU A 90 -17.73 -16.27 -1.82
CA GLU A 90 -16.94 -17.43 -1.43
C GLU A 90 -16.72 -18.38 -2.63
N SER A 91 -15.47 -18.61 -2.94
CA SER A 91 -15.00 -19.60 -3.91
C SER A 91 -13.54 -19.93 -3.62
N PRO A 92 -12.99 -21.08 -4.09
CA PRO A 92 -11.60 -21.41 -3.86
C PRO A 92 -10.62 -20.31 -4.30
N ILE A 93 -10.83 -19.75 -5.48
CA ILE A 93 -9.98 -18.66 -6.00
C ILE A 93 -10.16 -17.37 -5.19
N SER A 94 -11.41 -17.02 -4.82
CA SER A 94 -11.71 -15.83 -4.05
C SER A 94 -11.11 -15.88 -2.64
N THR A 95 -11.17 -17.04 -1.99
CA THR A 95 -10.54 -17.27 -0.68
C THR A 95 -9.02 -17.22 -0.79
N LEU A 96 -8.42 -17.88 -1.77
CA LEU A 96 -6.96 -17.83 -1.99
C LEU A 96 -6.48 -16.40 -2.25
N TYR A 97 -7.20 -15.65 -3.08
CA TYR A 97 -6.90 -14.26 -3.40
C TYR A 97 -6.90 -13.37 -2.14
N ALA A 98 -7.81 -13.59 -1.20
CA ALA A 98 -7.87 -12.79 0.03
C ALA A 98 -6.56 -12.79 0.82
N TYR A 99 -5.85 -13.92 0.84
CA TYR A 99 -4.55 -14.07 1.53
C TYR A 99 -3.35 -13.45 0.80
N TRP A 100 -3.51 -13.02 -0.45
CA TRP A 100 -2.39 -12.42 -1.18
C TRP A 100 -2.10 -11.01 -0.66
N SER A 101 -0.82 -10.64 -0.71
CA SER A 101 -0.43 -9.25 -0.48
C SER A 101 -1.05 -8.34 -1.54
N VAL A 102 -1.27 -7.08 -1.19
CA VAL A 102 -1.87 -6.09 -2.10
C VAL A 102 -1.12 -5.98 -3.43
N ASN A 103 0.16 -6.29 -3.44
CA ASN A 103 0.99 -6.23 -4.64
C ASN A 103 0.78 -7.40 -5.57
N VAL A 104 0.65 -8.60 -5.01
CA VAL A 104 0.24 -9.79 -5.77
C VAL A 104 -1.14 -9.57 -6.36
N LYS A 105 -2.07 -9.00 -5.58
CA LYS A 105 -3.41 -8.64 -6.04
C LYS A 105 -3.38 -7.65 -7.22
N LEU A 106 -2.61 -6.58 -7.10
CA LEU A 106 -2.48 -5.60 -8.18
C LEU A 106 -1.81 -6.19 -9.42
N GLY A 107 -0.74 -6.97 -9.25
CA GLY A 107 -0.06 -7.67 -10.35
C GLY A 107 -0.98 -8.68 -11.04
N PHE A 108 -1.79 -9.42 -10.29
CA PHE A 108 -2.78 -10.35 -10.83
C PHE A 108 -3.81 -9.66 -11.75
N TRP A 109 -4.37 -8.53 -11.34
CA TRP A 109 -5.30 -7.76 -12.17
C TRP A 109 -4.63 -7.17 -13.40
N TYR A 110 -3.35 -6.77 -13.28
CA TYR A 110 -2.58 -6.34 -14.43
C TYR A 110 -2.38 -7.47 -15.46
N GLU A 111 -1.96 -8.66 -15.01
CA GLU A 111 -1.78 -9.81 -15.90
C GLU A 111 -3.11 -10.27 -16.51
N LEU A 112 -4.21 -10.23 -15.76
CA LEU A 112 -5.53 -10.47 -16.34
C LEU A 112 -5.86 -9.47 -17.45
N GLY A 113 -5.53 -8.19 -17.27
CA GLY A 113 -5.67 -7.17 -18.32
C GLY A 113 -4.84 -7.48 -19.56
N GLU A 114 -3.59 -7.92 -19.41
CA GLU A 114 -2.75 -8.37 -20.52
C GLU A 114 -3.33 -9.60 -21.23
N LEU A 115 -3.85 -10.57 -20.47
CA LEU A 115 -4.49 -11.77 -21.00
C LEU A 115 -5.81 -11.45 -21.72
N MET A 116 -6.60 -10.49 -21.23
CA MET A 116 -7.78 -9.96 -21.92
C MET A 116 -7.41 -9.33 -23.25
N ARG A 117 -6.35 -8.52 -23.28
CA ARG A 117 -5.85 -7.89 -24.52
C ARG A 117 -5.37 -8.94 -25.53
N GLN A 118 -4.84 -10.05 -25.08
CA GLN A 118 -4.42 -11.19 -25.91
C GLN A 118 -5.59 -12.11 -26.32
N GLY A 119 -6.82 -11.86 -25.84
CA GLY A 119 -7.98 -12.71 -26.08
C GLY A 119 -7.95 -14.06 -25.39
N LYS A 120 -7.10 -14.24 -24.37
CA LYS A 120 -7.00 -15.47 -23.55
C LYS A 120 -7.95 -15.45 -22.36
N VAL A 121 -8.34 -14.28 -21.90
CA VAL A 121 -9.32 -14.05 -20.85
C VAL A 121 -10.48 -13.26 -21.42
N ALA A 122 -11.68 -13.50 -20.91
CA ALA A 122 -12.91 -12.88 -21.34
C ALA A 122 -12.79 -11.35 -21.32
N PRO A 123 -12.89 -10.68 -22.47
CA PRO A 123 -12.82 -9.22 -22.53
C PRO A 123 -14.13 -8.62 -22.03
N ILE A 124 -14.08 -7.35 -21.64
CA ILE A 124 -15.31 -6.58 -21.43
C ILE A 124 -16.10 -6.54 -22.74
N PRO A 125 -17.44 -6.69 -22.67
CA PRO A 125 -18.29 -6.68 -23.86
C PRO A 125 -18.03 -5.45 -24.74
N GLN A 126 -17.99 -5.66 -26.04
CA GLN A 126 -17.75 -4.57 -27.01
C GLN A 126 -18.87 -3.51 -26.89
N GLY A 127 -18.47 -2.25 -26.72
CA GLY A 127 -19.43 -1.16 -26.51
C GLY A 127 -19.91 -0.97 -25.09
N TYR A 128 -19.36 -1.71 -24.11
CA TYR A 128 -19.66 -1.49 -22.69
C TYR A 128 -19.36 -0.04 -22.31
N LYS A 129 -20.31 0.58 -21.60
CA LYS A 129 -20.16 1.95 -21.08
C LYS A 129 -20.19 1.92 -19.56
N LEU A 130 -19.20 2.54 -18.96
CA LEU A 130 -19.21 2.77 -17.51
C LEU A 130 -20.48 3.51 -17.11
N SER A 131 -21.02 3.18 -15.95
CA SER A 131 -22.06 4.00 -15.33
C SER A 131 -21.55 5.43 -15.09
N ALA A 132 -22.48 6.37 -14.91
CA ALA A 132 -22.10 7.76 -14.60
C ALA A 132 -21.23 7.86 -13.33
N ASN A 133 -21.53 7.02 -12.32
CA ASN A 133 -20.77 6.96 -11.08
C ASN A 133 -19.36 6.41 -11.32
N ALA A 134 -19.22 5.30 -12.03
CA ALA A 134 -17.93 4.70 -12.34
C ALA A 134 -17.07 5.62 -13.23
N SER A 135 -17.66 6.26 -14.25
CA SER A 135 -17.00 7.25 -15.08
C SER A 135 -16.46 8.42 -14.25
N SER A 136 -17.28 8.94 -13.33
CA SER A 136 -16.86 10.02 -12.43
C SER A 136 -15.73 9.62 -11.47
N VAL A 137 -15.67 8.34 -11.05
CA VAL A 137 -14.55 7.82 -10.26
C VAL A 137 -13.29 7.73 -11.12
N LEU A 138 -13.37 7.19 -12.34
CA LEU A 138 -12.25 7.11 -13.27
C LEU A 138 -11.67 8.48 -13.60
N ASP A 139 -12.53 9.47 -13.86
CA ASP A 139 -12.11 10.86 -14.12
C ASP A 139 -11.41 11.49 -12.90
N ALA A 140 -11.83 11.13 -11.69
CA ALA A 140 -11.16 11.57 -10.47
C ALA A 140 -9.78 10.90 -10.30
N VAL A 141 -9.65 9.61 -10.64
CA VAL A 141 -8.37 8.91 -10.65
C VAL A 141 -7.38 9.54 -11.62
N LYS A 142 -7.82 9.90 -12.82
CA LYS A 142 -6.96 10.54 -13.84
C LYS A 142 -6.40 11.90 -13.41
N LYS A 143 -7.10 12.62 -12.54
CA LYS A 143 -6.75 13.98 -12.09
C LYS A 143 -5.71 14.01 -10.98
N VAL A 144 -5.48 12.92 -10.29
CA VAL A 144 -4.49 12.85 -9.23
C VAL A 144 -3.11 12.48 -9.78
N GLU A 145 -2.07 12.75 -9.01
CA GLU A 145 -0.69 12.43 -9.41
C GLU A 145 -0.47 10.92 -9.54
N GLN A 146 0.51 10.53 -10.35
CA GLN A 146 0.79 9.11 -10.66
C GLN A 146 0.98 8.23 -9.41
N GLY A 147 1.67 8.71 -8.39
CA GLY A 147 1.82 7.98 -7.13
C GLY A 147 0.50 7.77 -6.40
N GLN A 148 -0.41 8.74 -6.45
CA GLN A 148 -1.76 8.63 -5.92
C GLN A 148 -2.61 7.65 -6.75
N GLN A 149 -2.46 7.64 -8.07
CA GLN A 149 -3.12 6.67 -8.97
C GLN A 149 -2.76 5.24 -8.59
N ILE A 150 -1.47 4.94 -8.39
CA ILE A 150 -1.01 3.62 -7.96
C ILE A 150 -1.62 3.24 -6.60
N THR A 151 -1.66 4.19 -5.66
CA THR A 151 -2.27 3.96 -4.34
C THR A 151 -3.77 3.68 -4.47
N LEU A 152 -4.48 4.40 -5.33
CA LEU A 152 -5.90 4.15 -5.61
C LEU A 152 -6.12 2.75 -6.19
N LEU A 153 -5.35 2.36 -7.20
CA LEU A 153 -5.47 1.03 -7.80
C LEU A 153 -5.20 -0.09 -6.77
N ARG A 154 -4.24 0.11 -5.87
CA ARG A 154 -4.00 -0.81 -4.75
C ARG A 154 -5.19 -0.88 -3.81
N ASN A 155 -5.77 0.27 -3.45
CA ASN A 155 -6.94 0.34 -2.59
C ASN A 155 -8.20 -0.28 -3.24
N PHE A 156 -8.29 -0.28 -4.56
CA PHE A 156 -9.38 -0.88 -5.30
C PHE A 156 -9.35 -2.40 -5.21
N VAL A 157 -8.17 -3.00 -5.29
CA VAL A 157 -8.01 -4.46 -5.36
C VAL A 157 -7.77 -5.11 -3.99
N VAL A 158 -7.38 -4.35 -2.97
CA VAL A 158 -6.95 -4.90 -1.67
C VAL A 158 -8.07 -5.66 -0.96
N ASP A 159 -9.28 -5.13 -1.01
CA ASP A 159 -10.44 -5.68 -0.31
C ASP A 159 -11.26 -6.65 -1.17
N MET A 160 -10.84 -6.96 -2.38
CA MET A 160 -11.44 -8.00 -3.20
C MET A 160 -11.07 -9.39 -2.67
N GLY A 161 -11.90 -10.37 -3.03
CA GLY A 161 -11.79 -11.72 -2.54
C GLY A 161 -12.57 -11.95 -1.24
N PHE A 162 -12.85 -13.20 -0.95
CA PHE A 162 -13.58 -13.63 0.24
C PHE A 162 -12.59 -14.01 1.34
N ASP A 163 -12.61 -13.27 2.44
CA ASP A 163 -11.85 -13.59 3.64
C ASP A 163 -12.78 -14.17 4.70
N PRO A 164 -12.70 -15.49 4.99
CA PRO A 164 -13.56 -16.13 5.98
C PRO A 164 -13.33 -15.63 7.40
N ASN A 165 -12.24 -14.89 7.66
CA ASN A 165 -11.92 -14.35 8.98
C ASN A 165 -12.37 -12.89 9.16
N LEU A 166 -12.95 -12.27 8.12
CA LEU A 166 -13.50 -10.91 8.20
C LEU A 166 -14.93 -10.85 8.78
N ASP A 167 -15.53 -11.99 9.12
CA ASP A 167 -16.76 -11.99 9.90
C ASP A 167 -16.46 -11.56 11.34
N ASP A 168 -17.14 -10.50 11.74
CA ASP A 168 -17.09 -9.79 13.00
C ASP A 168 -16.82 -10.69 14.24
N ASP A 169 -15.99 -10.21 15.16
CA ASP A 169 -15.86 -10.62 16.57
C ASP A 169 -15.09 -11.92 16.93
N LYS A 170 -14.26 -12.49 16.09
CA LYS A 170 -13.32 -13.52 16.56
C LYS A 170 -11.87 -13.12 16.36
N VAL A 171 -11.33 -12.41 17.35
CA VAL A 171 -9.89 -12.40 17.60
C VAL A 171 -9.48 -13.83 17.96
N MET A 172 -9.11 -14.62 16.97
CA MET A 172 -8.42 -15.89 17.22
C MET A 172 -6.95 -15.58 17.50
N SER A 173 -6.55 -15.85 18.71
CA SER A 173 -5.15 -15.92 19.10
C SER A 173 -4.43 -17.00 18.28
N GLU A 174 -3.59 -16.60 17.35
CA GLU A 174 -2.64 -17.51 16.71
C GLU A 174 -1.59 -17.97 17.74
N PRO A 175 -1.10 -19.22 17.64
CA PRO A 175 -0.09 -19.70 18.56
C PRO A 175 1.22 -18.91 18.36
N ILE A 176 1.71 -18.39 19.47
CA ILE A 176 2.98 -17.67 19.58
C ILE A 176 4.09 -18.60 19.13
N VAL A 177 4.61 -18.39 17.91
CA VAL A 177 5.90 -18.95 17.53
C VAL A 177 6.95 -18.19 18.32
N ALA A 178 7.66 -18.90 19.18
CA ALA A 178 8.71 -18.35 20.02
C ALA A 178 9.71 -17.53 19.19
N PRO A 179 10.12 -16.35 19.66
CA PRO A 179 11.07 -15.52 18.92
C PRO A 179 12.41 -16.26 18.81
N THR A 180 12.93 -16.30 17.58
CA THR A 180 14.29 -16.76 17.32
C THR A 180 15.30 -15.91 18.11
N PRO A 181 16.38 -16.50 18.67
CA PRO A 181 17.32 -15.77 19.51
C PRO A 181 17.93 -14.58 18.78
N ILE A 182 18.12 -13.49 19.53
CA ILE A 182 18.70 -12.24 19.09
C ILE A 182 20.18 -12.49 18.75
N GLU A 183 20.46 -12.89 17.53
CA GLU A 183 21.80 -12.87 16.97
C GLU A 183 21.96 -11.63 16.10
N GLN A 184 22.82 -10.70 16.60
CA GLN A 184 23.46 -9.58 15.91
C GLN A 184 22.54 -8.78 14.94
N ARG A 185 21.71 -7.90 15.51
CA ARG A 185 21.09 -6.82 14.74
C ARG A 185 22.21 -5.82 14.37
N GLU A 186 22.51 -5.69 13.10
CA GLU A 186 23.38 -4.61 12.62
C GLU A 186 22.79 -3.27 13.09
N GLN A 187 23.56 -2.52 13.87
CA GLN A 187 23.16 -1.20 14.32
C GLN A 187 23.03 -0.27 13.12
N ILE A 188 21.82 0.20 12.85
CA ILE A 188 21.58 1.20 11.81
C ILE A 188 22.23 2.52 12.29
N PHE A 189 23.14 3.04 11.51
CA PHE A 189 23.73 4.36 11.69
C PHE A 189 23.11 5.34 10.70
N ILE A 190 22.56 6.45 11.21
CA ILE A 190 21.98 7.51 10.39
C ILE A 190 22.77 8.78 10.64
N PRO A 191 23.58 9.27 9.67
CA PRO A 191 24.29 10.52 9.82
C PRO A 191 23.36 11.67 10.22
N GLY A 192 23.70 12.37 11.31
CA GLY A 192 22.93 13.49 11.82
C GLY A 192 21.73 13.14 12.71
N VAL A 193 21.47 11.86 13.00
CA VAL A 193 20.40 11.40 13.89
C VAL A 193 20.96 10.56 15.02
N LEU A 194 20.82 11.06 16.25
CA LEU A 194 21.25 10.38 17.47
C LEU A 194 20.06 9.86 18.30
N ASN A 195 18.83 10.12 17.86
CA ASN A 195 17.63 9.76 18.59
C ASN A 195 17.37 8.25 18.50
N GLU A 196 17.39 7.57 19.63
CA GLU A 196 17.28 6.11 19.73
C GLU A 196 15.92 5.60 19.23
N THR A 197 14.85 6.36 19.40
CA THR A 197 13.50 5.99 18.91
C THR A 197 13.48 5.90 17.39
N ILE A 198 14.14 6.85 16.70
CA ILE A 198 14.22 6.84 15.25
C ILE A 198 15.07 5.67 14.74
N LEU A 199 16.20 5.42 15.39
CA LEU A 199 17.07 4.28 15.06
C LEU A 199 16.32 2.96 15.25
N SER A 200 15.62 2.82 16.38
CA SER A 200 14.79 1.65 16.68
C SER A 200 13.64 1.49 15.69
N TYR A 201 12.97 2.58 15.28
CA TYR A 201 11.91 2.53 14.26
C TYR A 201 12.43 1.89 12.96
N MET A 202 13.57 2.33 12.46
CA MET A 202 14.15 1.79 11.23
C MET A 202 14.57 0.33 11.37
N GLN A 203 15.17 -0.03 12.51
CA GLN A 203 15.63 -1.41 12.79
C GLN A 203 14.47 -2.38 12.92
N LEU A 204 13.45 -2.02 13.71
CA LEU A 204 12.31 -2.87 13.99
C LEU A 204 11.44 -3.08 12.75
N LEU A 205 11.29 -2.06 11.92
CA LEU A 205 10.56 -2.18 10.66
C LEU A 205 11.30 -3.08 9.68
N ASN A 206 12.63 -2.94 9.55
CA ASN A 206 13.45 -3.82 8.71
C ASN A 206 13.44 -5.28 9.21
N ALA A 207 13.32 -5.48 10.52
CA ALA A 207 13.22 -6.81 11.14
C ALA A 207 11.79 -7.40 11.04
N ASN A 208 10.81 -6.67 10.56
CA ASN A 208 9.37 -6.99 10.66
C ASN A 208 8.88 -7.23 12.09
N ASP A 209 9.56 -6.62 13.08
CA ASP A 209 9.18 -6.72 14.49
C ASP A 209 8.16 -5.62 14.83
N PHE A 210 6.95 -5.79 14.28
CA PHE A 210 5.90 -4.78 14.35
C PHE A 210 5.31 -4.64 15.77
N ASP A 211 5.39 -5.70 16.56
CA ASP A 211 4.88 -5.68 17.93
C ASP A 211 5.77 -4.82 18.85
N GLN A 212 7.09 -4.83 18.66
CA GLN A 212 7.98 -3.89 19.35
C GLN A 212 7.96 -2.50 18.70
N LEU A 213 7.79 -2.43 17.38
CA LEU A 213 7.73 -1.17 16.64
C LEU A 213 6.57 -0.29 17.12
N ILE A 214 5.41 -0.88 17.36
CA ILE A 214 4.24 -0.10 17.78
C ILE A 214 4.40 0.51 19.18
N ASP A 215 5.25 -0.06 20.03
CA ASP A 215 5.54 0.49 21.36
C ASP A 215 6.32 1.81 21.31
N LEU A 216 6.92 2.15 20.16
CA LEU A 216 7.55 3.46 19.97
C LEU A 216 6.54 4.60 19.82
N PHE A 217 5.30 4.29 19.48
CA PHE A 217 4.23 5.28 19.29
C PHE A 217 3.52 5.61 20.61
N LEU A 218 2.96 6.82 20.68
CA LEU A 218 1.94 7.14 21.68
C LEU A 218 0.66 6.34 21.39
N GLU A 219 -0.21 6.16 22.39
CA GLU A 219 -1.48 5.45 22.20
C GLU A 219 -2.37 6.10 21.13
N ASP A 220 -2.40 7.43 21.12
CA ASP A 220 -3.08 8.27 20.13
C ASP A 220 -2.15 8.75 19.00
N GLY A 221 -1.00 8.12 18.88
CA GLY A 221 -0.02 8.40 17.82
C GLY A 221 -0.59 8.15 16.42
N ALA A 222 0.01 8.79 15.42
CA ALA A 222 -0.45 8.66 14.05
C ALA A 222 0.67 8.38 13.05
N LEU A 223 0.36 7.59 12.03
CA LEU A 223 1.20 7.31 10.87
C LEU A 223 0.51 7.84 9.62
N GLN A 224 1.21 8.64 8.83
CA GLN A 224 0.76 9.12 7.53
C GLN A 224 1.54 8.40 6.42
N PRO A 225 0.99 7.32 5.84
CA PRO A 225 1.60 6.71 4.66
C PRO A 225 1.54 7.66 3.46
N PRO A 226 2.39 7.47 2.43
CA PRO A 226 2.33 8.28 1.23
C PRO A 226 0.93 8.28 0.61
N PHE A 227 0.40 9.46 0.30
CA PHE A 227 -0.88 9.66 -0.39
C PHE A 227 -2.13 9.10 0.33
N GLN A 228 -2.03 8.80 1.61
CA GLN A 228 -3.14 8.28 2.42
C GLN A 228 -3.46 9.22 3.58
N ARG A 229 -4.66 9.08 4.15
CA ARG A 229 -5.01 9.76 5.41
C ARG A 229 -4.18 9.21 6.56
N PRO A 230 -3.91 10.01 7.59
CA PRO A 230 -3.27 9.52 8.79
C PRO A 230 -4.06 8.36 9.40
N ILE A 231 -3.34 7.32 9.76
CA ILE A 231 -3.81 6.18 10.54
C ILE A 231 -3.55 6.53 11.99
N VAL A 232 -4.59 6.56 12.82
CA VAL A 232 -4.50 7.02 14.21
C VAL A 232 -4.71 5.87 15.17
N GLY A 233 -3.86 5.81 16.20
CA GLY A 233 -3.89 4.81 17.26
C GLY A 233 -3.07 3.55 16.96
N ARG A 234 -2.47 3.00 18.02
CA ARG A 234 -1.55 1.85 17.92
C ARG A 234 -2.14 0.65 17.19
N ASP A 235 -3.37 0.27 17.52
CA ASP A 235 -4.00 -0.91 16.92
C ASP A 235 -4.16 -0.80 15.40
N ALA A 236 -4.59 0.39 14.93
CA ALA A 236 -4.77 0.64 13.51
C ALA A 236 -3.42 0.69 12.78
N ILE A 237 -2.40 1.30 13.39
CA ILE A 237 -1.03 1.36 12.85
C ILE A 237 -0.41 -0.03 12.80
N LEU A 238 -0.58 -0.84 13.85
CA LEU A 238 -0.07 -2.22 13.89
C LEU A 238 -0.69 -3.10 12.79
N LYS A 239 -2.01 -3.00 12.60
CA LYS A 239 -2.70 -3.68 11.49
C LYS A 239 -2.15 -3.27 10.14
N PHE A 240 -1.89 -1.98 9.94
CA PHE A 240 -1.29 -1.46 8.71
C PHE A 240 0.13 -2.03 8.52
N PHE A 241 0.99 -2.01 9.53
CA PHE A 241 2.33 -2.57 9.44
C PHE A 241 2.31 -4.05 9.07
N LYS A 242 1.51 -4.85 9.77
CA LYS A 242 1.40 -6.30 9.51
C LYS A 242 0.83 -6.63 8.12
N ARG A 243 -0.03 -5.77 7.58
CA ARG A 243 -0.64 -5.97 6.26
C ARG A 243 0.19 -5.43 5.10
N ASP A 244 0.72 -4.19 5.23
CA ASP A 244 1.26 -3.43 4.10
C ASP A 244 2.78 -3.21 4.15
N CYS A 245 3.43 -3.44 5.29
CA CYS A 245 4.85 -3.12 5.47
C CYS A 245 5.77 -4.34 5.59
N GLN A 246 5.25 -5.54 5.35
CA GLN A 246 6.09 -6.76 5.44
C GLN A 246 7.22 -6.75 4.41
N ASN A 247 8.42 -7.09 4.89
CA ASN A 247 9.64 -7.19 4.08
C ASN A 247 10.02 -5.88 3.37
N LEU A 248 9.61 -4.73 3.90
CA LEU A 248 10.19 -3.46 3.50
C LEU A 248 11.63 -3.37 4.05
N MET A 249 12.54 -2.85 3.24
CA MET A 249 13.89 -2.53 3.66
C MET A 249 14.08 -1.01 3.62
N LEU A 250 14.18 -0.40 4.79
CA LEU A 250 14.49 1.02 4.94
C LEU A 250 16.01 1.21 4.91
N MET A 251 16.47 2.08 4.05
CA MET A 251 17.89 2.47 3.93
C MET A 251 18.01 3.97 4.16
N PRO A 252 18.04 4.42 5.43
CA PRO A 252 18.22 5.82 5.74
C PRO A 252 19.62 6.28 5.32
N GLN A 253 19.70 7.47 4.75
CA GLN A 253 20.97 8.05 4.25
C GLN A 253 21.45 9.20 5.12
N GLY A 254 20.56 9.90 5.80
CA GLY A 254 20.88 10.98 6.69
C GLY A 254 19.64 11.66 7.23
N GLY A 255 19.81 12.46 8.28
CA GLY A 255 18.70 13.20 8.86
C GLY A 255 19.20 14.37 9.71
N PHE A 256 18.26 15.20 10.11
CA PHE A 256 18.51 16.33 10.98
C PHE A 256 17.28 16.61 11.85
N GLY A 257 17.54 17.12 13.04
CA GLY A 257 16.51 17.56 13.97
C GLY A 257 16.30 19.08 13.85
N GLU A 258 15.04 19.50 13.89
CA GLU A 258 14.66 20.90 13.95
C GLU A 258 13.67 21.09 15.11
N PRO A 259 13.78 22.21 15.87
CA PRO A 259 12.73 22.54 16.82
C PRO A 259 11.44 22.84 16.05
N ALA A 260 10.35 22.19 16.44
CA ALA A 260 9.04 22.45 15.85
C ALA A 260 8.21 23.38 16.75
N GLU A 261 7.24 24.06 16.17
CA GLU A 261 6.28 24.86 16.93
C GLU A 261 5.50 23.99 17.92
N GLY A 262 5.23 24.52 19.11
CA GLY A 262 4.42 23.85 20.13
C GLY A 262 5.18 22.87 21.02
N GLY A 263 6.51 22.93 21.06
CA GLY A 263 7.34 22.11 21.95
C GLY A 263 7.62 20.69 21.47
N PHE A 264 7.39 20.41 20.18
CA PHE A 264 7.76 19.12 19.58
C PHE A 264 9.22 19.09 19.13
N ASN A 265 9.81 17.92 19.17
CA ASN A 265 11.05 17.64 18.46
C ASN A 265 10.72 17.04 17.09
N GLN A 266 11.02 17.81 16.05
CA GLN A 266 10.88 17.32 14.67
C GLN A 266 12.21 16.72 14.21
N ILE A 267 12.17 15.51 13.67
CA ILE A 267 13.32 14.88 13.03
C ILE A 267 12.92 14.47 11.62
N LYS A 268 13.68 14.93 10.64
CA LYS A 268 13.52 14.53 9.24
C LYS A 268 14.66 13.59 8.87
N VAL A 269 14.30 12.43 8.33
CA VAL A 269 15.25 11.44 7.80
C VAL A 269 14.96 11.29 6.31
N THR A 270 16.00 11.26 5.50
CA THR A 270 15.91 10.98 4.06
C THR A 270 16.63 9.67 3.75
N GLY A 271 16.15 8.96 2.76
CA GLY A 271 16.74 7.69 2.36
C GLY A 271 15.96 7.00 1.27
N LYS A 272 16.10 5.69 1.21
CA LYS A 272 15.39 4.83 0.25
C LYS A 272 14.58 3.78 0.99
N VAL A 273 13.45 3.42 0.40
CA VAL A 273 12.70 2.22 0.77
C VAL A 273 12.85 1.24 -0.37
N GLN A 274 13.44 0.09 -0.09
CA GLN A 274 13.34 -1.05 -0.98
C GLN A 274 12.08 -1.82 -0.61
N THR A 275 11.28 -2.07 -1.60
CA THR A 275 10.11 -2.91 -1.44
C THR A 275 10.38 -4.24 -2.12
N PRO A 276 9.91 -5.38 -1.59
CA PRO A 276 10.03 -6.66 -2.28
C PRO A 276 9.27 -6.67 -3.62
N TRP A 277 8.72 -5.53 -4.00
CA TRP A 277 7.82 -5.31 -5.10
C TRP A 277 8.48 -5.29 -6.46
N PHE A 278 9.76 -5.02 -6.52
CA PHE A 278 10.40 -4.76 -7.81
C PHE A 278 11.45 -5.79 -8.21
N GLY A 279 11.37 -7.05 -7.77
CA GLY A 279 12.22 -8.14 -8.25
C GLY A 279 13.71 -7.80 -8.54
N ARG A 280 14.05 -6.54 -8.43
CA ARG A 280 15.35 -5.87 -8.39
C ARG A 280 15.26 -4.79 -7.35
N GLU A 281 16.34 -4.50 -6.66
CA GLU A 281 16.55 -3.47 -5.65
C GLU A 281 16.20 -2.05 -6.14
N VAL A 282 14.92 -1.79 -6.39
CA VAL A 282 14.47 -0.43 -6.73
C VAL A 282 14.08 0.26 -5.44
N GLY A 283 14.98 1.07 -4.96
CA GLY A 283 14.71 1.95 -3.83
C GLY A 283 13.93 3.18 -4.29
N MET A 284 12.78 3.44 -3.68
CA MET A 284 12.09 4.72 -3.79
C MET A 284 12.75 5.71 -2.83
N ASN A 285 13.07 6.92 -3.31
CA ASN A 285 13.55 7.98 -2.44
C ASN A 285 12.39 8.49 -1.58
N VAL A 286 12.60 8.53 -0.27
CA VAL A 286 11.58 8.92 0.71
C VAL A 286 12.16 9.88 1.74
N ALA A 287 11.27 10.65 2.35
CA ALA A 287 11.53 11.35 3.59
C ALA A 287 10.55 10.87 4.65
N TRP A 288 11.07 10.52 5.82
CA TRP A 288 10.30 10.32 7.03
C TRP A 288 10.40 11.59 7.88
N ARG A 289 9.26 12.14 8.26
CA ARG A 289 9.18 13.28 9.17
C ARG A 289 8.53 12.85 10.46
N PHE A 290 9.29 12.82 11.52
CA PHE A 290 8.84 12.41 12.84
C PHE A 290 8.56 13.62 13.72
N LEU A 291 7.47 13.58 14.47
CA LEU A 291 7.22 14.42 15.63
C LEU A 291 7.26 13.54 16.88
N LEU A 292 8.13 13.89 17.80
CA LEU A 292 8.31 13.18 19.06
C LEU A 292 7.81 14.05 20.22
N ASP A 293 7.25 13.39 21.22
CA ASP A 293 6.95 14.04 22.50
C ASP A 293 8.21 14.20 23.37
N ASP A 294 8.04 14.78 24.56
CA ASP A 294 9.12 15.01 25.51
C ASP A 294 9.77 13.70 26.04
N ASN A 295 9.09 12.57 25.89
CA ASN A 295 9.58 11.23 26.27
C ASN A 295 10.16 10.46 25.07
N ASN A 296 10.39 11.14 23.94
CA ASN A 296 10.85 10.55 22.70
C ASN A 296 9.89 9.48 22.10
N LYS A 297 8.59 9.50 22.46
CA LYS A 297 7.60 8.67 21.80
C LYS A 297 7.11 9.32 20.52
N ILE A 298 6.84 8.50 19.50
CA ILE A 298 6.35 8.97 18.21
C ILE A 298 4.89 9.41 18.37
N TYR A 299 4.67 10.70 18.22
CA TYR A 299 3.35 11.28 18.14
C TYR A 299 2.81 11.25 16.71
N PHE A 300 3.66 11.58 15.73
CA PHE A 300 3.28 11.57 14.35
C PHE A 300 4.49 11.21 13.46
N VAL A 301 4.29 10.36 12.48
CA VAL A 301 5.26 10.15 11.41
C VAL A 301 4.57 10.29 10.05
N ALA A 302 5.09 11.17 9.20
CA ALA A 302 4.67 11.31 7.81
C ALA A 302 5.76 10.73 6.90
N ILE A 303 5.34 10.02 5.86
CA ILE A 303 6.22 9.43 4.85
C ILE A 303 5.91 10.08 3.51
N ASP A 304 6.90 10.80 2.96
CA ASP A 304 6.79 11.48 1.68
C ASP A 304 7.65 10.77 0.63
N LEU A 305 7.12 10.59 -0.57
CA LEU A 305 7.92 10.18 -1.72
C LEU A 305 8.65 11.39 -2.28
N LEU A 306 9.98 11.29 -2.40
CA LEU A 306 10.85 12.35 -2.92
C LEU A 306 11.12 12.22 -4.43
N ALA A 307 10.76 11.09 -5.04
CA ALA A 307 10.96 10.87 -6.47
C ALA A 307 9.98 11.70 -7.28
N SER A 308 10.49 12.46 -8.24
CA SER A 308 9.64 13.05 -9.27
C SER A 308 9.04 11.93 -10.15
N PRO A 309 7.85 12.14 -10.75
CA PRO A 309 7.28 11.20 -11.72
C PRO A 309 8.26 10.82 -12.85
N ALA A 310 9.14 11.74 -13.24
CA ALA A 310 10.17 11.52 -14.26
C ALA A 310 11.29 10.58 -13.81
N GLU A 311 11.60 10.49 -12.51
CA GLU A 311 12.59 9.53 -11.98
C GLU A 311 12.00 8.12 -11.87
N LEU A 312 10.72 8.01 -11.51
CA LEU A 312 10.00 6.73 -11.53
C LEU A 312 9.93 6.14 -12.95
N LEU A 313 9.80 7.00 -13.98
CA LEU A 313 9.83 6.60 -15.38
C LEU A 313 11.23 6.17 -15.86
N LYS A 314 12.32 6.77 -15.36
CA LYS A 314 13.70 6.39 -15.73
C LYS A 314 14.14 5.06 -15.14
N LEU A 315 13.55 4.63 -14.03
CA LEU A 315 13.83 3.33 -13.41
C LEU A 315 13.24 2.16 -14.19
N GLY A 316 12.22 2.41 -15.05
CA GLY A 316 11.63 1.41 -15.94
C GLY A 316 12.27 1.32 -17.34
N ALA A 317 13.27 2.17 -17.65
CA ALA A 317 13.85 2.29 -19.00
C ALA A 317 15.26 1.64 -19.15
N LYS A 318 15.62 0.70 -18.28
CA LYS A 318 16.86 -0.09 -18.42
C LYS A 318 16.59 -1.59 -18.32
#